data_b76a5d56ab8a0ef35c72602dabaed917
#
_entry.id   b76a5d56ab8a0ef35c72602dabaed917
#
_cell.length_a   1.000
_cell.length_b   1.000
_cell.length_c   1.000
_cell.angle_alpha   90.00
_cell.angle_beta   90.00
_cell.angle_gamma   90.00
#
_symmetry.space_group_name_H-M   'P 1'
#
loop_
_entity.id
_entity.type
_entity.pdbx_description
1 polymer ?
#
loop_
_entity_poly.entity_id
_entity_poly.type
_entity_poly.pdbx_seq_one_letter_code
_entity_poly.pdbx_strand_id
1 'polypeptide(L)'
;MGVILLVLSGEIGNAQQVNHKNISGDRKFWLSQLDKMVRPVLRSLANDSLKIVMPKTVSIHIDNSEHRQKVAYVEILGRTLSGIAPWLQLEGGDPQEVALRNQYRQWAIKGLNNALDSSAKDFMRFDIGGQQLVDASYLAYAFIRAPWLWQNLDSTNRSRLVASLIVTRKVKPVFSNWLLFSAMIETFFCKYGYDWDVMRVDYAMQQMEEWYRGDGMYSDGTGFAVDYYNSYVIHPYLATITEVINQKNGGYKEFAERIKQRNERYAIIQERLINTDGTYPATGRSIVYRGAAFHHLADMAWRKKLPAQLSPASVRCALTAVIRKTLESPSTYTAGGWLNIGLYGSQPSLGDFYNNTGSLYICTNIFLPLGLSETDEFWANPPEQWSAQKIWSGQDFKNDHSVK
;
A
#
# COMPACT_ATOMS: atom_id res chain seq x y z
N MET A 1 18.15 -71.98 28.52
CA MET A 1 17.56 -71.33 27.36
C MET A 1 16.96 -70.02 27.85
N GLY A 2 17.70 -68.97 27.77
CA GLY A 2 17.22 -67.61 28.14
C GLY A 2 17.00 -66.80 26.86
N VAL A 3 15.83 -66.24 26.74
CA VAL A 3 15.44 -65.36 25.63
C VAL A 3 15.72 -63.93 26.08
N ILE A 4 16.64 -63.26 25.39
CA ILE A 4 16.94 -61.84 25.59
C ILE A 4 15.97 -61.06 24.71
N LEU A 5 15.10 -60.26 25.34
CA LEU A 5 14.27 -59.25 24.65
C LEU A 5 15.09 -57.97 24.46
N LEU A 6 15.45 -57.64 23.23
CA LEU A 6 15.97 -56.32 22.84
C LEU A 6 14.83 -55.33 22.73
N VAL A 7 14.79 -54.32 23.60
CA VAL A 7 13.92 -53.16 23.50
C VAL A 7 14.66 -52.14 22.65
N LEU A 8 14.17 -51.92 21.42
CA LEU A 8 14.59 -50.79 20.57
C LEU A 8 13.84 -49.53 21.04
N SER A 9 14.56 -48.64 21.75
CA SER A 9 14.11 -47.29 22.05
C SER A 9 14.27 -46.45 20.80
N GLY A 10 13.14 -46.16 20.13
CA GLY A 10 13.11 -45.18 19.07
C GLY A 10 13.29 -43.76 19.62
N GLU A 11 14.37 -43.10 19.25
CA GLU A 11 14.51 -41.65 19.45
C GLU A 11 13.47 -40.93 18.62
N ILE A 12 12.45 -40.37 19.29
CA ILE A 12 11.52 -39.40 18.69
C ILE A 12 12.32 -38.11 18.57
N GLY A 13 12.65 -37.76 17.32
CA GLY A 13 13.35 -36.55 17.00
C GLY A 13 12.63 -35.32 17.55
N ASN A 14 13.34 -34.53 18.33
CA ASN A 14 12.94 -33.21 18.76
C ASN A 14 12.69 -32.33 17.51
N ALA A 15 11.44 -32.18 17.10
CA ALA A 15 11.06 -31.10 16.23
C ALA A 15 11.45 -29.80 16.91
N GLN A 16 12.36 -29.06 16.32
CA GLN A 16 12.78 -27.74 16.80
C GLN A 16 11.52 -26.89 17.01
N GLN A 17 11.20 -26.57 18.26
CA GLN A 17 10.27 -25.53 18.61
C GLN A 17 10.82 -24.22 18.02
N VAL A 18 10.33 -23.84 16.86
CA VAL A 18 10.59 -22.52 16.26
C VAL A 18 10.23 -21.47 17.30
N ASN A 19 11.16 -20.58 17.56
CA ASN A 19 11.09 -19.63 18.67
C ASN A 19 10.01 -18.55 18.37
N HIS A 20 8.74 -18.86 18.62
CA HIS A 20 7.57 -18.01 18.36
C HIS A 20 7.62 -16.60 19.02
N LYS A 21 8.52 -16.38 20.00
CA LYS A 21 8.62 -15.11 20.71
C LYS A 21 9.07 -13.91 19.85
N ASN A 22 9.93 -14.11 18.84
CA ASN A 22 10.42 -13.03 18.00
C ASN A 22 9.47 -12.70 16.83
N ILE A 23 8.74 -13.68 16.33
CA ILE A 23 7.79 -13.56 15.23
C ILE A 23 6.61 -12.67 15.63
N SER A 24 6.09 -12.86 16.84
CA SER A 24 5.03 -12.00 17.39
C SER A 24 5.49 -10.54 17.60
N GLY A 25 6.79 -10.28 17.70
CA GLY A 25 7.35 -8.95 17.94
C GLY A 25 7.18 -8.01 16.74
N ASP A 26 7.61 -8.41 15.53
CA ASP A 26 7.52 -7.57 14.35
C ASP A 26 6.07 -7.29 13.96
N ARG A 27 5.19 -8.30 13.97
CA ARG A 27 3.77 -8.09 13.65
C ARG A 27 3.08 -7.17 14.64
N LYS A 28 3.32 -7.36 15.96
CA LYS A 28 2.80 -6.45 16.99
C LYS A 28 3.33 -5.04 16.83
N PHE A 29 4.61 -4.90 16.51
CA PHE A 29 5.20 -3.59 16.20
C PHE A 29 4.52 -2.94 15.00
N TRP A 30 4.34 -3.64 13.89
CA TRP A 30 3.67 -3.10 12.71
C TRP A 30 2.23 -2.69 13.02
N LEU A 31 1.48 -3.51 13.76
CA LEU A 31 0.12 -3.18 14.21
C LEU A 31 0.09 -1.93 15.09
N SER A 32 1.07 -1.77 15.99
CA SER A 32 1.16 -0.58 16.83
C SER A 32 1.41 0.70 16.03
N GLN A 33 2.28 0.63 15.01
CA GLN A 33 2.56 1.77 14.12
C GLN A 33 1.36 2.08 13.21
N LEU A 34 0.71 1.05 12.68
CA LEU A 34 -0.52 1.20 11.91
C LEU A 34 -1.60 1.87 12.75
N ASP A 35 -1.84 1.36 13.96
CA ASP A 35 -2.84 1.89 14.89
C ASP A 35 -2.57 3.36 15.23
N LYS A 36 -1.33 3.69 15.59
CA LYS A 36 -0.92 5.07 15.87
C LYS A 36 -1.23 6.02 14.73
N MET A 37 -0.97 5.60 13.49
CA MET A 37 -1.14 6.43 12.30
C MET A 37 -2.60 6.52 11.85
N VAL A 38 -3.34 5.42 11.85
CA VAL A 38 -4.67 5.32 11.20
C VAL A 38 -5.82 5.60 12.16
N ARG A 39 -5.64 5.38 13.47
CA ARG A 39 -6.67 5.60 14.49
C ARG A 39 -7.30 7.00 14.42
N PRO A 40 -6.55 8.12 14.40
CA PRO A 40 -7.15 9.44 14.34
C PRO A 40 -8.01 9.63 13.09
N VAL A 41 -7.63 9.05 11.95
CA VAL A 41 -8.34 9.16 10.69
C VAL A 41 -9.68 8.42 10.75
N LEU A 42 -9.65 7.11 10.97
CA LEU A 42 -10.87 6.30 10.88
C LEU A 42 -11.83 6.55 12.06
N ARG A 43 -11.30 6.84 13.24
CA ARG A 43 -12.14 7.20 14.39
C ARG A 43 -12.90 8.52 14.15
N SER A 44 -12.22 9.54 13.61
CA SER A 44 -12.87 10.81 13.32
C SER A 44 -13.89 10.71 12.18
N LEU A 45 -13.58 9.96 11.12
CA LEU A 45 -14.53 9.65 10.06
C LEU A 45 -15.76 8.92 10.57
N ALA A 46 -15.59 7.91 11.43
CA ALA A 46 -16.71 7.17 12.02
C ALA A 46 -17.59 8.03 12.92
N ASN A 47 -17.02 9.10 13.49
CA ASN A 47 -17.71 10.07 14.36
C ASN A 47 -18.21 11.30 13.59
N ASP A 48 -18.17 11.31 12.28
CA ASP A 48 -18.58 12.45 11.44
C ASP A 48 -17.91 13.78 11.85
N SER A 49 -16.61 13.74 12.11
CA SER A 49 -15.83 14.84 12.67
C SER A 49 -14.46 15.05 12.02
N LEU A 50 -14.10 14.30 10.96
CA LEU A 50 -12.80 14.41 10.31
C LEU A 50 -12.50 15.85 9.87
N LYS A 51 -13.44 16.51 9.21
CA LYS A 51 -13.27 17.89 8.72
C LYS A 51 -13.08 18.92 9.81
N ILE A 52 -13.50 18.59 11.06
CA ILE A 52 -13.33 19.44 12.22
C ILE A 52 -11.96 19.25 12.85
N VAL A 53 -11.48 18.00 12.97
CA VAL A 53 -10.30 17.69 13.79
C VAL A 53 -9.01 17.47 12.97
N MET A 54 -9.11 17.20 11.66
CA MET A 54 -7.97 17.00 10.80
C MET A 54 -7.19 18.32 10.62
N PRO A 55 -5.85 18.34 10.81
CA PRO A 55 -5.06 19.51 10.52
C PRO A 55 -5.20 19.95 9.06
N LYS A 56 -5.36 21.24 8.85
CA LYS A 56 -5.42 21.85 7.51
C LYS A 56 -4.03 22.18 6.96
N THR A 57 -3.03 21.37 7.31
CA THR A 57 -1.65 21.56 6.88
C THR A 57 -1.52 21.26 5.38
N VAL A 58 -0.89 22.18 4.68
CA VAL A 58 -0.51 22.05 3.27
C VAL A 58 0.97 22.39 3.12
N SER A 59 1.57 21.99 2.00
CA SER A 59 2.95 22.35 1.68
C SER A 59 3.14 23.86 1.69
N ILE A 60 4.33 24.29 2.12
CA ILE A 60 4.74 25.71 2.06
C ILE A 60 4.95 26.22 0.62
N HIS A 61 5.00 25.31 -0.35
CA HIS A 61 5.21 25.59 -1.77
C HIS A 61 3.92 25.69 -2.58
N ILE A 62 2.75 25.77 -1.92
CA ILE A 62 1.44 25.77 -2.60
C ILE A 62 0.93 27.19 -2.84
N ASP A 63 0.40 27.43 -4.05
CA ASP A 63 -0.22 28.71 -4.40
C ASP A 63 -1.69 28.81 -3.97
N ASN A 64 -2.43 27.69 -3.98
CA ASN A 64 -3.85 27.62 -3.61
C ASN A 64 -4.10 26.66 -2.44
N SER A 65 -3.84 27.16 -1.23
CA SER A 65 -3.98 26.38 0.01
C SER A 65 -5.41 25.96 0.29
N GLU A 66 -6.42 26.78 -0.01
CA GLU A 66 -7.83 26.48 0.22
C GLU A 66 -8.32 25.29 -0.61
N HIS A 67 -8.01 25.30 -1.92
CA HIS A 67 -8.33 24.18 -2.78
C HIS A 67 -7.64 22.90 -2.33
N ARG A 68 -6.36 22.98 -1.96
CA ARG A 68 -5.58 21.84 -1.50
C ARG A 68 -6.12 21.23 -0.20
N GLN A 69 -6.64 22.04 0.71
CA GLN A 69 -7.33 21.58 1.91
C GLN A 69 -8.64 20.86 1.58
N LYS A 70 -9.42 21.35 0.62
CA LYS A 70 -10.71 20.74 0.21
C LYS A 70 -10.53 19.34 -0.39
N VAL A 71 -9.48 19.11 -1.18
CA VAL A 71 -9.21 17.80 -1.78
C VAL A 71 -8.62 16.79 -0.79
N ALA A 72 -8.02 17.24 0.31
CA ALA A 72 -7.34 16.40 1.29
C ALA A 72 -8.24 15.33 1.94
N TYR A 73 -9.55 15.53 1.96
CA TYR A 73 -10.48 14.59 2.63
C TYR A 73 -10.70 13.29 1.85
N VAL A 74 -10.90 13.35 0.54
CA VAL A 74 -10.94 12.14 -0.31
C VAL A 74 -9.57 11.48 -0.33
N GLU A 75 -8.52 12.31 -0.36
CA GLU A 75 -7.12 11.86 -0.36
C GLU A 75 -6.80 11.01 0.87
N ILE A 76 -7.09 11.51 2.08
CA ILE A 76 -6.82 10.75 3.32
C ILE A 76 -7.66 9.47 3.40
N LEU A 77 -8.93 9.51 2.99
CA LEU A 77 -9.82 8.34 3.00
C LEU A 77 -9.29 7.25 2.05
N GLY A 78 -9.11 7.59 0.77
CA GLY A 78 -8.68 6.64 -0.26
C GLY A 78 -7.31 6.03 0.05
N ARG A 79 -6.34 6.89 0.37
CA ARG A 79 -4.97 6.45 0.67
C ARG A 79 -4.89 5.59 1.94
N THR A 80 -5.59 5.98 3.01
CA THR A 80 -5.64 5.18 4.24
C THR A 80 -6.25 3.81 3.98
N LEU A 81 -7.43 3.76 3.36
CA LEU A 81 -8.13 2.50 3.12
C LEU A 81 -7.34 1.59 2.17
N SER A 82 -6.69 2.12 1.12
CA SER A 82 -5.91 1.30 0.19
C SER A 82 -4.79 0.51 0.87
N GLY A 83 -4.13 1.11 1.87
CA GLY A 83 -3.04 0.46 2.58
C GLY A 83 -3.48 -0.56 3.62
N ILE A 84 -4.62 -0.32 4.29
CA ILE A 84 -5.12 -1.23 5.33
C ILE A 84 -6.11 -2.27 4.81
N ALA A 85 -6.57 -2.15 3.56
CA ALA A 85 -7.59 -3.02 2.99
C ALA A 85 -7.28 -4.52 3.13
N PRO A 86 -6.05 -5.02 2.84
CA PRO A 86 -5.73 -6.42 3.03
C PRO A 86 -5.87 -6.89 4.47
N TRP A 87 -5.50 -6.06 5.44
CA TRP A 87 -5.68 -6.38 6.85
C TRP A 87 -7.16 -6.41 7.26
N LEU A 88 -7.98 -5.48 6.75
CA LEU A 88 -9.43 -5.51 6.97
C LEU A 88 -10.09 -6.75 6.34
N GLN A 89 -9.55 -7.27 5.23
CA GLN A 89 -10.04 -8.48 4.56
C GLN A 89 -9.70 -9.75 5.34
N LEU A 90 -8.60 -9.78 6.11
CA LEU A 90 -8.09 -10.96 6.78
C LEU A 90 -9.08 -11.52 7.79
N GLU A 91 -9.26 -12.84 7.80
CA GLU A 91 -10.06 -13.56 8.79
C GLU A 91 -9.17 -14.30 9.80
N GLY A 92 -9.66 -14.45 11.04
CA GLY A 92 -8.95 -15.17 12.10
C GLY A 92 -7.71 -14.44 12.62
N GLY A 93 -6.84 -15.17 13.34
CA GLY A 93 -5.59 -14.68 13.94
C GLY A 93 -5.65 -14.47 15.44
N ASP A 94 -4.66 -13.81 16.01
CA ASP A 94 -4.57 -13.47 17.43
C ASP A 94 -5.84 -12.74 17.92
N PRO A 95 -6.44 -13.14 19.07
CA PRO A 95 -7.70 -12.54 19.54
C PRO A 95 -7.64 -11.03 19.76
N GLN A 96 -6.50 -10.47 20.18
CA GLN A 96 -6.35 -9.02 20.38
C GLN A 96 -6.29 -8.30 19.03
N GLU A 97 -5.58 -8.87 18.03
CA GLU A 97 -5.57 -8.35 16.68
C GLU A 97 -6.94 -8.43 16.03
N VAL A 98 -7.68 -9.53 16.21
CA VAL A 98 -9.05 -9.69 15.71
C VAL A 98 -9.98 -8.63 16.31
N ALA A 99 -9.90 -8.38 17.60
CA ALA A 99 -10.70 -7.33 18.27
C ALA A 99 -10.35 -5.94 17.70
N LEU A 100 -9.08 -5.63 17.54
CA LEU A 100 -8.62 -4.37 16.93
C LEU A 100 -9.13 -4.24 15.50
N ARG A 101 -8.95 -5.26 14.65
CA ARG A 101 -9.41 -5.29 13.25
C ARG A 101 -10.92 -5.09 13.15
N ASN A 102 -11.71 -5.73 14.00
CA ASN A 102 -13.15 -5.55 14.02
C ASN A 102 -13.57 -4.12 14.40
N GLN A 103 -12.85 -3.48 15.30
CA GLN A 103 -13.03 -2.05 15.60
C GLN A 103 -12.75 -1.19 14.35
N TYR A 104 -11.67 -1.47 13.63
CA TYR A 104 -11.32 -0.76 12.40
C TYR A 104 -12.31 -1.03 11.25
N ARG A 105 -12.81 -2.25 11.13
CA ARG A 105 -13.89 -2.62 10.21
C ARG A 105 -15.14 -1.75 10.47
N GLN A 106 -15.54 -1.61 11.73
CA GLN A 106 -16.68 -0.75 12.10
C GLN A 106 -16.43 0.72 11.74
N TRP A 107 -15.25 1.24 12.05
CA TRP A 107 -14.90 2.62 11.71
C TRP A 107 -14.82 2.85 10.20
N ALA A 108 -14.27 1.91 9.45
CA ALA A 108 -14.19 2.00 7.99
C ALA A 108 -15.57 2.09 7.35
N ILE A 109 -16.52 1.22 7.73
CA ILE A 109 -17.89 1.25 7.18
C ILE A 109 -18.63 2.51 7.61
N LYS A 110 -18.59 2.89 8.89
CA LYS A 110 -19.22 4.15 9.35
C LYS A 110 -18.60 5.37 8.68
N GLY A 111 -17.28 5.40 8.54
CA GLY A 111 -16.57 6.49 7.87
C GLY A 111 -16.92 6.59 6.38
N LEU A 112 -17.03 5.47 5.67
CA LEU A 112 -17.50 5.43 4.30
C LEU A 112 -18.95 5.95 4.17
N ASN A 113 -19.83 5.55 5.08
CA ASN A 113 -21.22 6.04 5.09
C ASN A 113 -21.25 7.57 5.24
N ASN A 114 -20.52 8.13 6.21
CA ASN A 114 -20.42 9.58 6.40
C ASN A 114 -19.78 10.31 5.20
N ALA A 115 -18.75 9.73 4.62
CA ALA A 115 -18.08 10.31 3.44
C ALA A 115 -18.98 10.37 2.20
N LEU A 116 -19.94 9.44 2.08
CA LEU A 116 -20.83 9.30 0.92
C LEU A 116 -22.22 9.92 1.12
N ASP A 117 -22.58 10.27 2.36
CA ASP A 117 -23.89 10.88 2.66
C ASP A 117 -23.81 12.40 2.61
N SER A 118 -24.58 13.01 1.69
CA SER A 118 -24.61 14.47 1.52
C SER A 118 -25.14 15.24 2.73
N SER A 119 -25.82 14.57 3.66
CA SER A 119 -26.28 15.16 4.93
C SER A 119 -25.25 15.12 6.06
N ALA A 120 -24.20 14.31 5.92
CA ALA A 120 -23.14 14.20 6.90
C ALA A 120 -22.16 15.38 6.85
N LYS A 121 -21.54 15.72 8.01
CA LYS A 121 -20.52 16.78 8.09
C LYS A 121 -19.28 16.42 7.30
N ASP A 122 -18.92 15.15 7.28
CA ASP A 122 -17.77 14.63 6.57
C ASP A 122 -18.03 14.26 5.11
N PHE A 123 -19.21 14.61 4.55
CA PHE A 123 -19.53 14.38 3.14
C PHE A 123 -18.40 14.83 2.22
N MET A 124 -17.95 13.96 1.32
CA MET A 124 -16.82 14.21 0.44
C MET A 124 -17.27 14.48 -1.00
N ARG A 125 -16.69 15.52 -1.60
CA ARG A 125 -16.93 15.92 -2.99
C ARG A 125 -15.88 15.28 -3.90
N PHE A 126 -16.32 14.51 -4.89
CA PHE A 126 -15.48 13.85 -5.89
C PHE A 126 -15.41 14.62 -7.22
N ASP A 127 -15.99 15.80 -7.28
CA ASP A 127 -16.14 16.62 -8.48
C ASP A 127 -15.44 18.00 -8.41
N ILE A 128 -14.62 18.25 -7.42
CA ILE A 128 -14.05 19.57 -7.14
C ILE A 128 -12.66 19.82 -7.76
N GLY A 129 -12.20 18.95 -8.64
CA GLY A 129 -10.95 19.19 -9.37
C GLY A 129 -10.25 17.91 -9.82
N GLY A 130 -9.11 18.08 -10.48
CA GLY A 130 -8.34 16.96 -11.05
C GLY A 130 -7.81 15.98 -10.02
N GLN A 131 -7.40 16.47 -8.84
CA GLN A 131 -6.87 15.63 -7.76
C GLN A 131 -7.85 14.53 -7.34
N GLN A 132 -9.15 14.75 -7.46
CA GLN A 132 -10.16 13.76 -7.08
C GLN A 132 -10.09 12.48 -7.91
N LEU A 133 -9.61 12.54 -9.16
CA LEU A 133 -9.35 11.32 -9.94
C LEU A 133 -8.29 10.44 -9.28
N VAL A 134 -7.20 11.06 -8.79
CA VAL A 134 -6.11 10.35 -8.10
C VAL A 134 -6.64 9.64 -6.86
N ASP A 135 -7.34 10.37 -6.00
CA ASP A 135 -7.69 9.90 -4.67
C ASP A 135 -8.91 8.95 -4.69
N ALA A 136 -9.84 9.15 -5.63
CA ALA A 136 -10.91 8.21 -5.93
C ALA A 136 -10.34 6.86 -6.44
N SER A 137 -9.22 6.88 -7.18
CA SER A 137 -8.58 5.64 -7.63
C SER A 137 -8.00 4.83 -6.48
N TYR A 138 -7.41 5.47 -5.46
CA TYR A 138 -6.96 4.79 -4.24
C TYR A 138 -8.15 4.20 -3.46
N LEU A 139 -9.28 4.90 -3.42
CA LEU A 139 -10.50 4.36 -2.82
C LEU A 139 -11.02 3.14 -3.60
N ALA A 140 -11.10 3.23 -4.92
CA ALA A 140 -11.46 2.10 -5.80
C ALA A 140 -10.50 0.91 -5.57
N TYR A 141 -9.19 1.19 -5.45
CA TYR A 141 -8.17 0.19 -5.18
C TYR A 141 -8.37 -0.51 -3.83
N ALA A 142 -8.77 0.23 -2.78
CA ALA A 142 -9.11 -0.37 -1.48
C ALA A 142 -10.23 -1.42 -1.60
N PHE A 143 -11.28 -1.12 -2.34
CA PHE A 143 -12.37 -2.06 -2.59
C PHE A 143 -11.94 -3.28 -3.44
N ILE A 144 -11.03 -3.08 -4.38
CA ILE A 144 -10.48 -4.19 -5.17
C ILE A 144 -9.66 -5.13 -4.28
N ARG A 145 -8.84 -4.59 -3.38
CA ARG A 145 -8.01 -5.36 -2.43
C ARG A 145 -8.82 -6.06 -1.34
N ALA A 146 -9.92 -5.44 -0.91
CA ALA A 146 -10.77 -5.95 0.15
C ALA A 146 -12.24 -6.00 -0.28
N PRO A 147 -12.69 -7.08 -0.97
CA PRO A 147 -14.10 -7.30 -1.27
C PRO A 147 -15.02 -7.22 -0.06
N TRP A 148 -14.50 -7.49 1.14
CA TRP A 148 -15.20 -7.31 2.40
C TRP A 148 -15.80 -5.89 2.56
N LEU A 149 -15.07 -4.85 2.15
CA LEU A 149 -15.58 -3.46 2.18
C LEU A 149 -16.86 -3.33 1.33
N TRP A 150 -16.85 -3.87 0.12
CA TRP A 150 -18.01 -3.85 -0.76
C TRP A 150 -19.18 -4.63 -0.19
N GLN A 151 -18.91 -5.83 0.33
CA GLN A 151 -19.93 -6.73 0.88
C GLN A 151 -20.66 -6.12 2.10
N ASN A 152 -19.97 -5.28 2.89
CA ASN A 152 -20.49 -4.67 4.10
C ASN A 152 -21.03 -3.25 3.92
N LEU A 153 -20.95 -2.66 2.72
CA LEU A 153 -21.72 -1.47 2.38
C LEU A 153 -23.18 -1.86 2.05
N ASP A 154 -24.15 -1.09 2.55
CA ASP A 154 -25.53 -1.22 2.11
C ASP A 154 -25.72 -0.77 0.65
N SER A 155 -26.87 -1.10 0.06
CA SER A 155 -27.17 -0.80 -1.35
C SER A 155 -27.16 0.70 -1.66
N THR A 156 -27.61 1.54 -0.74
CA THR A 156 -27.64 2.99 -0.90
C THR A 156 -26.22 3.54 -0.99
N ASN A 157 -25.34 3.14 -0.06
CA ASN A 157 -23.96 3.60 -0.06
C ASN A 157 -23.12 3.00 -1.19
N ARG A 158 -23.42 1.76 -1.66
CA ARG A 158 -22.85 1.23 -2.90
C ARG A 158 -23.21 2.11 -4.09
N SER A 159 -24.48 2.49 -4.23
CA SER A 159 -24.93 3.39 -5.32
C SER A 159 -24.28 4.77 -5.25
N ARG A 160 -24.15 5.34 -4.04
CA ARG A 160 -23.49 6.63 -3.81
C ARG A 160 -21.99 6.55 -4.18
N LEU A 161 -21.29 5.47 -3.79
CA LEU A 161 -19.89 5.24 -4.17
C LEU A 161 -19.73 5.16 -5.67
N VAL A 162 -20.55 4.35 -6.35
CA VAL A 162 -20.52 4.21 -7.80
C VAL A 162 -20.72 5.58 -8.47
N ALA A 163 -21.73 6.36 -8.05
CA ALA A 163 -21.97 7.71 -8.58
C ALA A 163 -20.77 8.64 -8.33
N SER A 164 -20.15 8.58 -7.16
CA SER A 164 -18.95 9.34 -6.80
C SER A 164 -17.74 8.98 -7.67
N LEU A 165 -17.57 7.71 -8.02
CA LEU A 165 -16.51 7.26 -8.92
C LEU A 165 -16.80 7.65 -10.37
N ILE A 166 -18.06 7.53 -10.84
CA ILE A 166 -18.46 7.94 -12.20
C ILE A 166 -18.20 9.43 -12.46
N VAL A 167 -18.44 10.29 -11.47
CA VAL A 167 -18.26 11.75 -11.68
C VAL A 167 -16.79 12.11 -11.99
N THR A 168 -15.82 11.30 -11.55
CA THR A 168 -14.39 11.50 -11.83
C THR A 168 -14.02 11.24 -13.29
N ARG A 169 -14.87 10.54 -14.07
CA ARG A 169 -14.72 10.38 -15.53
C ARG A 169 -14.67 11.70 -16.29
N LYS A 170 -15.19 12.80 -15.69
CA LYS A 170 -15.11 14.16 -16.26
C LYS A 170 -13.70 14.74 -16.22
N VAL A 171 -12.82 14.22 -15.36
CA VAL A 171 -11.45 14.68 -15.26
C VAL A 171 -10.64 14.10 -16.42
N LYS A 172 -10.02 14.97 -17.20
CA LYS A 172 -9.02 14.57 -18.20
C LYS A 172 -7.72 14.25 -17.47
N PRO A 173 -7.23 12.99 -17.49
CA PRO A 173 -5.96 12.65 -16.88
C PRO A 173 -4.81 13.43 -17.49
N VAL A 174 -3.85 13.83 -16.68
CA VAL A 174 -2.55 14.29 -17.19
C VAL A 174 -1.87 13.13 -17.90
N PHE A 175 -1.12 13.41 -18.96
CA PHE A 175 -0.43 12.41 -19.78
C PHE A 175 0.81 11.88 -19.04
N SER A 176 0.56 11.07 -18.02
CA SER A 176 1.51 10.51 -17.06
C SER A 176 0.88 9.28 -16.39
N ASN A 177 1.40 8.86 -15.21
CA ASN A 177 0.79 7.83 -14.35
C ASN A 177 -0.71 8.09 -14.04
N TRP A 178 -1.21 9.31 -14.28
CA TRP A 178 -2.63 9.63 -14.09
C TRP A 178 -3.55 8.80 -14.99
N LEU A 179 -3.06 8.28 -16.10
CA LEU A 179 -3.80 7.32 -16.92
C LEU A 179 -4.15 6.06 -16.11
N LEU A 180 -3.23 5.61 -15.24
CA LEU A 180 -3.48 4.45 -14.37
C LEU A 180 -4.53 4.74 -13.29
N PHE A 181 -4.66 5.98 -12.80
CA PHE A 181 -5.75 6.33 -11.88
C PHE A 181 -7.11 6.18 -12.55
N SER A 182 -7.23 6.66 -13.79
CA SER A 182 -8.44 6.46 -14.59
C SER A 182 -8.73 4.98 -14.82
N ALA A 183 -7.73 4.21 -15.23
CA ALA A 183 -7.86 2.77 -15.46
C ALA A 183 -8.21 1.97 -14.19
N MET A 184 -7.72 2.36 -13.01
CA MET A 184 -8.04 1.70 -11.74
C MET A 184 -9.52 1.87 -11.37
N ILE A 185 -10.10 3.03 -11.64
CA ILE A 185 -11.54 3.26 -11.42
C ILE A 185 -12.37 2.36 -12.35
N GLU A 186 -11.99 2.28 -13.63
CA GLU A 186 -12.65 1.38 -14.58
C GLU A 186 -12.46 -0.09 -14.20
N THR A 187 -11.31 -0.44 -13.62
CA THR A 187 -11.05 -1.79 -13.10
C THR A 187 -11.98 -2.13 -11.93
N PHE A 188 -12.30 -1.16 -11.07
CA PHE A 188 -13.33 -1.33 -10.03
C PHE A 188 -14.69 -1.63 -10.66
N PHE A 189 -15.11 -0.87 -11.66
CA PHE A 189 -16.38 -1.09 -12.36
C PHE A 189 -16.42 -2.47 -13.01
N CYS A 190 -15.35 -2.87 -13.70
CA CYS A 190 -15.22 -4.22 -14.28
C CYS A 190 -15.37 -5.31 -13.22
N LYS A 191 -14.67 -5.19 -12.08
CA LYS A 191 -14.71 -6.17 -10.98
C LYS A 191 -16.11 -6.37 -10.40
N TYR A 192 -16.87 -5.26 -10.23
CA TYR A 192 -18.17 -5.29 -9.58
C TYR A 192 -19.36 -5.34 -10.57
N GLY A 193 -19.08 -5.59 -11.86
CA GLY A 193 -20.11 -5.84 -12.86
C GLY A 193 -20.86 -4.60 -13.36
N TYR A 194 -20.27 -3.44 -13.19
CA TYR A 194 -20.77 -2.19 -13.77
C TYR A 194 -20.24 -1.98 -15.19
N ASP A 195 -20.88 -1.09 -15.93
CA ASP A 195 -20.36 -0.62 -17.21
C ASP A 195 -19.02 0.11 -17.00
N TRP A 196 -17.99 -0.31 -17.74
CA TRP A 196 -16.63 0.20 -17.63
C TRP A 196 -16.05 0.57 -18.98
N ASP A 197 -15.26 1.62 -19.01
CA ASP A 197 -14.65 2.14 -20.21
C ASP A 197 -13.37 1.36 -20.56
N VAL A 198 -13.52 0.41 -21.47
CA VAL A 198 -12.42 -0.45 -21.98
C VAL A 198 -11.29 0.40 -22.56
N MET A 199 -11.65 1.50 -23.30
CA MET A 199 -10.68 2.37 -23.96
C MET A 199 -9.75 3.05 -22.94
N ARG A 200 -10.27 3.48 -21.78
CA ARG A 200 -9.46 4.11 -20.72
C ARG A 200 -8.44 3.14 -20.16
N VAL A 201 -8.83 1.88 -19.95
CA VAL A 201 -7.92 0.83 -19.47
C VAL A 201 -6.90 0.50 -20.53
N ASP A 202 -7.33 0.21 -21.76
CA ASP A 202 -6.45 -0.20 -22.85
C ASP A 202 -5.42 0.88 -23.18
N TYR A 203 -5.87 2.13 -23.28
CA TYR A 203 -4.98 3.26 -23.53
C TYR A 203 -3.92 3.44 -22.43
N ALA A 204 -4.32 3.33 -21.17
CA ALA A 204 -3.37 3.40 -20.05
C ALA A 204 -2.34 2.27 -20.10
N MET A 205 -2.78 1.05 -20.38
CA MET A 205 -1.91 -0.12 -20.45
C MET A 205 -0.90 0.00 -21.59
N GLN A 206 -1.33 0.41 -22.78
CA GLN A 206 -0.45 0.60 -23.93
C GLN A 206 0.55 1.73 -23.71
N GLN A 207 0.11 2.86 -23.14
CA GLN A 207 1.04 3.95 -22.82
C GLN A 207 2.09 3.55 -21.78
N MET A 208 1.75 2.74 -20.79
CA MET A 208 2.75 2.22 -19.86
C MET A 208 3.76 1.30 -20.55
N GLU A 209 3.34 0.52 -21.55
CA GLU A 209 4.27 -0.29 -22.35
C GLU A 209 5.27 0.61 -23.11
N GLU A 210 4.79 1.67 -23.75
CA GLU A 210 5.62 2.66 -24.45
C GLU A 210 6.59 3.40 -23.50
N TRP A 211 6.19 3.57 -22.25
CA TRP A 211 6.99 4.27 -21.24
C TRP A 211 7.90 3.33 -20.43
N TYR A 212 7.96 2.05 -20.76
CA TYR A 212 8.94 1.16 -20.17
C TYR A 212 10.37 1.53 -20.60
N ARG A 213 11.29 1.65 -19.65
CA ARG A 213 12.67 2.10 -19.88
C ARG A 213 13.71 0.99 -19.71
N GLY A 214 13.28 -0.24 -19.44
CA GLY A 214 14.15 -1.36 -19.14
C GLY A 214 14.40 -1.56 -17.65
N ASP A 215 14.94 -2.69 -17.31
CA ASP A 215 15.38 -3.07 -15.96
C ASP A 215 14.31 -2.86 -14.87
N GLY A 216 13.04 -3.15 -15.19
CA GLY A 216 11.92 -2.97 -14.26
C GLY A 216 11.46 -1.53 -14.05
N MET A 217 12.00 -0.55 -14.80
CA MET A 217 11.67 0.87 -14.61
C MET A 217 10.76 1.40 -15.70
N TYR A 218 9.77 2.18 -15.30
CA TYR A 218 8.90 2.96 -16.18
C TYR A 218 9.17 4.46 -16.02
N SER A 219 9.07 5.22 -17.11
CA SER A 219 8.92 6.67 -16.98
C SER A 219 7.48 7.05 -16.62
N ASP A 220 7.33 8.19 -15.96
CA ASP A 220 6.05 8.76 -15.61
C ASP A 220 5.63 9.79 -16.68
N GLY A 221 5.12 9.28 -17.79
CA GLY A 221 4.92 10.04 -19.00
C GLY A 221 6.13 9.99 -19.93
N THR A 222 6.31 11.02 -20.76
CA THR A 222 7.37 11.06 -21.79
C THR A 222 8.77 11.25 -21.21
N GLY A 223 8.90 11.88 -20.05
CA GLY A 223 10.18 12.13 -19.37
C GLY A 223 10.43 11.12 -18.26
N PHE A 224 11.69 10.63 -18.16
CA PHE A 224 12.12 9.78 -17.06
C PHE A 224 12.59 10.64 -15.87
N ALA A 225 12.16 10.28 -14.67
CA ALA A 225 12.65 10.86 -13.42
C ALA A 225 13.04 9.76 -12.44
N VAL A 226 14.12 9.97 -11.71
CA VAL A 226 14.54 9.08 -10.63
C VAL A 226 13.74 9.44 -9.38
N ASP A 227 12.60 8.79 -9.23
CA ASP A 227 11.70 8.92 -8.07
C ASP A 227 11.05 7.57 -7.74
N TYR A 228 10.17 7.55 -6.74
CA TYR A 228 9.49 6.32 -6.29
C TYR A 228 8.10 6.12 -6.92
N TYR A 229 7.73 6.81 -8.00
CA TYR A 229 6.41 6.63 -8.63
C TYR A 229 6.21 5.23 -9.22
N ASN A 230 7.29 4.57 -9.62
CA ASN A 230 7.25 3.14 -9.95
C ASN A 230 6.69 2.31 -8.78
N SER A 231 7.02 2.66 -7.54
CA SER A 231 6.51 2.00 -6.34
C SER A 231 5.15 2.53 -5.88
N TYR A 232 4.98 3.86 -5.82
CA TYR A 232 3.74 4.44 -5.31
C TYR A 232 2.51 4.04 -6.11
N VAL A 233 2.66 3.92 -7.45
CA VAL A 233 1.54 3.77 -8.38
C VAL A 233 1.79 2.71 -9.44
N ILE A 234 2.85 2.83 -10.27
CA ILE A 234 2.92 2.19 -11.59
C ILE A 234 2.84 0.67 -11.47
N HIS A 235 3.78 0.06 -10.77
CA HIS A 235 3.82 -1.41 -10.64
C HIS A 235 2.59 -1.99 -9.91
N PRO A 236 2.18 -1.48 -8.72
CA PRO A 236 1.02 -2.03 -8.02
C PRO A 236 -0.28 -1.90 -8.81
N TYR A 237 -0.45 -0.79 -9.56
CA TYR A 237 -1.65 -0.57 -10.37
C TYR A 237 -1.66 -1.48 -11.59
N LEU A 238 -0.55 -1.57 -12.34
CA LEU A 238 -0.42 -2.46 -13.49
C LEU A 238 -0.71 -3.92 -13.10
N ALA A 239 -0.15 -4.39 -11.99
CA ALA A 239 -0.40 -5.74 -11.49
C ALA A 239 -1.88 -5.99 -11.20
N THR A 240 -2.55 -5.03 -10.55
CA THR A 240 -3.96 -5.17 -10.15
C THR A 240 -4.90 -5.06 -11.34
N ILE A 241 -4.71 -4.08 -12.22
CA ILE A 241 -5.52 -3.88 -13.42
C ILE A 241 -5.45 -5.14 -14.28
N THR A 242 -4.23 -5.61 -14.56
CA THR A 242 -4.01 -6.80 -15.39
C THR A 242 -4.66 -8.04 -14.79
N GLU A 243 -4.53 -8.24 -13.48
CA GLU A 243 -5.12 -9.39 -12.78
C GLU A 243 -6.65 -9.40 -12.88
N VAL A 244 -7.29 -8.27 -12.56
CA VAL A 244 -8.76 -8.16 -12.56
C VAL A 244 -9.33 -8.31 -13.98
N ILE A 245 -8.73 -7.66 -14.97
CA ILE A 245 -9.22 -7.73 -16.34
C ILE A 245 -9.02 -9.14 -16.92
N ASN A 246 -7.87 -9.78 -16.63
CA ASN A 246 -7.62 -11.15 -17.08
C ASN A 246 -8.59 -12.17 -16.48
N GLN A 247 -8.98 -11.99 -15.23
CA GLN A 247 -10.03 -12.82 -14.60
C GLN A 247 -11.38 -12.66 -15.31
N LYS A 248 -11.66 -11.50 -15.89
CA LYS A 248 -12.92 -11.22 -16.60
C LYS A 248 -12.94 -11.77 -18.03
N ASN A 249 -11.90 -11.53 -18.81
CA ASN A 249 -11.92 -11.83 -20.25
C ASN A 249 -10.59 -12.35 -20.84
N GLY A 250 -9.50 -12.40 -20.05
CA GLY A 250 -8.20 -12.87 -20.51
C GLY A 250 -7.47 -11.95 -21.48
N GLY A 251 -7.90 -10.68 -21.60
CA GLY A 251 -7.42 -9.75 -22.64
C GLY A 251 -5.96 -9.32 -22.54
N TYR A 252 -5.30 -9.48 -21.38
CA TYR A 252 -3.92 -9.02 -21.13
C TYR A 252 -2.97 -10.16 -20.71
N LYS A 253 -3.15 -11.39 -21.17
CA LYS A 253 -2.32 -12.53 -20.73
C LYS A 253 -0.84 -12.35 -21.02
N GLU A 254 -0.48 -11.98 -22.26
CA GLU A 254 0.93 -11.74 -22.62
C GLU A 254 1.53 -10.54 -21.90
N PHE A 255 0.72 -9.50 -21.71
CA PHE A 255 1.10 -8.31 -20.95
C PHE A 255 1.37 -8.67 -19.47
N ALA A 256 0.58 -9.57 -18.89
CA ALA A 256 0.72 -10.03 -17.52
C ALA A 256 2.08 -10.68 -17.24
N GLU A 257 2.60 -11.48 -18.18
CA GLU A 257 3.91 -12.11 -18.04
C GLU A 257 5.05 -11.07 -18.05
N ARG A 258 4.98 -10.08 -18.95
CA ARG A 258 5.97 -8.98 -18.94
C ARG A 258 5.89 -8.16 -17.66
N ILE A 259 4.69 -7.80 -17.20
CA ILE A 259 4.49 -7.09 -15.93
C ILE A 259 5.04 -7.90 -14.77
N LYS A 260 4.82 -9.21 -14.72
CA LYS A 260 5.36 -10.08 -13.66
C LYS A 260 6.88 -10.00 -13.60
N GLN A 261 7.58 -10.18 -14.72
CA GLN A 261 9.04 -10.11 -14.79
C GLN A 261 9.57 -8.73 -14.35
N ARG A 262 8.92 -7.66 -14.80
CA ARG A 262 9.28 -6.28 -14.43
C ARG A 262 9.04 -6.00 -12.94
N ASN A 263 7.94 -6.52 -12.39
CA ASN A 263 7.61 -6.43 -10.96
C ASN A 263 8.65 -7.16 -10.10
N GLU A 264 9.02 -8.38 -10.48
CA GLU A 264 10.06 -9.15 -9.80
C GLU A 264 11.41 -8.42 -9.82
N ARG A 265 11.79 -7.87 -10.97
CA ARG A 265 13.04 -7.10 -11.09
C ARG A 265 13.01 -5.83 -10.23
N TYR A 266 11.93 -5.08 -10.28
CA TYR A 266 11.84 -3.85 -9.49
C TYR A 266 11.79 -4.12 -7.97
N ALA A 267 11.20 -5.24 -7.54
CA ALA A 267 11.23 -5.65 -6.13
C ALA A 267 12.67 -5.92 -5.64
N ILE A 268 13.52 -6.54 -6.48
CA ILE A 268 14.94 -6.75 -6.17
C ILE A 268 15.67 -5.43 -6.00
N ILE A 269 15.45 -4.50 -6.93
CA ILE A 269 16.05 -3.15 -6.85
C ILE A 269 15.60 -2.46 -5.56
N GLN A 270 14.32 -2.52 -5.24
CA GLN A 270 13.78 -1.88 -4.03
C GLN A 270 14.39 -2.44 -2.75
N GLU A 271 14.48 -3.75 -2.61
CA GLU A 271 15.05 -4.37 -1.42
C GLU A 271 16.52 -3.96 -1.25
N ARG A 272 17.29 -3.89 -2.34
CA ARG A 272 18.69 -3.44 -2.33
C ARG A 272 18.88 -1.95 -2.03
N LEU A 273 17.87 -1.12 -2.29
CA LEU A 273 17.90 0.31 -1.95
C LEU A 273 17.74 0.57 -0.44
N ILE A 274 17.31 -0.41 0.35
CA ILE A 274 17.18 -0.26 1.79
C ILE A 274 18.54 -0.46 2.44
N ASN A 275 19.12 0.61 2.98
CA ASN A 275 20.39 0.58 3.70
C ASN A 275 20.30 -0.27 4.98
N THR A 276 21.44 -0.64 5.54
CA THR A 276 21.54 -1.51 6.73
C THR A 276 20.77 -1.02 7.96
N ASP A 277 20.47 0.27 8.05
CA ASP A 277 19.74 0.95 9.13
C ASP A 277 18.30 1.34 8.77
N GLY A 278 17.80 0.91 7.63
CA GLY A 278 16.45 1.25 7.13
C GLY A 278 16.33 2.61 6.43
N THR A 279 17.43 3.34 6.26
CA THR A 279 17.44 4.52 5.38
C THR A 279 17.43 4.10 3.92
N TYR A 280 17.10 5.03 3.02
CA TYR A 280 17.10 4.83 1.56
C TYR A 280 17.34 6.16 0.86
N PRO A 281 17.70 6.17 -0.43
CA PRO A 281 17.96 7.42 -1.15
C PRO A 281 16.78 8.39 -1.06
N ALA A 282 17.04 9.57 -0.48
CA ALA A 282 16.05 10.65 -0.33
C ALA A 282 16.00 11.47 -1.62
N THR A 283 15.55 10.85 -2.72
CA THR A 283 15.52 11.43 -4.05
C THR A 283 14.11 11.47 -4.65
N GLY A 284 13.90 12.40 -5.55
CA GLY A 284 12.66 12.55 -6.30
C GLY A 284 11.54 13.23 -5.52
N ARG A 285 10.48 13.53 -6.23
CA ARG A 285 9.26 14.14 -5.69
C ARG A 285 8.51 13.16 -4.78
N SER A 286 7.67 13.69 -3.92
CA SER A 286 6.81 12.93 -2.99
C SER A 286 7.57 12.09 -1.97
N ILE A 287 8.84 12.40 -1.69
CA ILE A 287 9.64 11.65 -0.72
C ILE A 287 9.03 11.68 0.70
N VAL A 288 8.20 12.66 1.00
CA VAL A 288 7.44 12.78 2.25
C VAL A 288 6.39 11.66 2.43
N TYR A 289 6.17 10.82 1.42
CA TYR A 289 5.33 9.61 1.52
C TYR A 289 6.00 8.47 2.29
N ARG A 290 7.20 8.68 2.80
CA ARG A 290 7.91 7.77 3.72
C ARG A 290 7.95 6.33 3.21
N GLY A 291 7.52 5.39 4.04
CA GLY A 291 7.51 3.97 3.73
C GLY A 291 6.74 3.57 2.47
N ALA A 292 5.89 4.44 1.91
CA ALA A 292 5.27 4.17 0.61
C ALA A 292 6.30 4.06 -0.53
N ALA A 293 7.54 4.55 -0.36
CA ALA A 293 8.63 4.30 -1.29
C ALA A 293 8.82 2.79 -1.57
N PHE A 294 8.37 1.94 -0.64
CA PHE A 294 8.41 0.47 -0.75
C PHE A 294 7.00 -0.15 -0.84
N HIS A 295 6.01 0.60 -1.29
CA HIS A 295 4.65 0.09 -1.53
C HIS A 295 4.68 -1.13 -2.46
N HIS A 296 5.44 -1.08 -3.55
CA HIS A 296 5.54 -2.20 -4.48
C HIS A 296 6.15 -3.45 -3.83
N LEU A 297 7.25 -3.30 -3.06
CA LEU A 297 7.89 -4.43 -2.35
C LEU A 297 6.91 -5.05 -1.33
N ALA A 298 6.17 -4.23 -0.60
CA ALA A 298 5.14 -4.67 0.33
C ALA A 298 3.95 -5.36 -0.39
N ASP A 299 3.54 -4.86 -1.57
CA ASP A 299 2.50 -5.45 -2.41
C ASP A 299 2.93 -6.82 -2.95
N MET A 300 4.18 -6.96 -3.41
CA MET A 300 4.76 -8.24 -3.85
C MET A 300 4.80 -9.27 -2.73
N ALA A 301 5.19 -8.85 -1.51
CA ALA A 301 5.18 -9.71 -0.33
C ALA A 301 3.75 -10.17 0.01
N TRP A 302 2.80 -9.24 0.10
CA TRP A 302 1.40 -9.55 0.38
C TRP A 302 0.78 -10.50 -0.66
N ARG A 303 1.07 -10.26 -1.95
CA ARG A 303 0.60 -11.11 -3.05
C ARG A 303 1.30 -12.47 -3.13
N LYS A 304 2.34 -12.72 -2.30
CA LYS A 304 3.19 -13.91 -2.39
C LYS A 304 3.83 -14.08 -3.77
N LYS A 305 4.29 -12.96 -4.34
CA LYS A 305 4.92 -12.88 -5.67
C LYS A 305 6.35 -12.35 -5.60
N LEU A 306 7.00 -12.46 -4.43
CA LEU A 306 8.42 -12.14 -4.32
C LEU A 306 9.24 -13.05 -5.22
N PRO A 307 10.27 -12.52 -5.93
CA PRO A 307 11.19 -13.35 -6.71
C PRO A 307 11.97 -14.30 -5.79
N ALA A 308 12.36 -15.46 -6.30
CA ALA A 308 12.99 -16.55 -5.51
C ALA A 308 14.25 -16.12 -4.74
N GLN A 309 14.90 -15.04 -5.14
CA GLN A 309 16.10 -14.50 -4.48
C GLN A 309 15.80 -13.59 -3.27
N LEU A 310 14.54 -13.23 -3.05
CA LEU A 310 14.10 -12.44 -1.91
C LEU A 310 13.28 -13.33 -0.97
N SER A 311 13.84 -13.70 0.17
CA SER A 311 13.08 -14.43 1.16
C SER A 311 12.02 -13.53 1.81
N PRO A 312 10.81 -14.04 2.11
CA PRO A 312 9.79 -13.26 2.81
C PRO A 312 10.29 -12.69 4.15
N ALA A 313 11.13 -13.41 4.87
CA ALA A 313 11.70 -12.98 6.15
C ALA A 313 12.69 -11.82 5.99
N SER A 314 13.56 -11.85 4.97
CA SER A 314 14.49 -10.74 4.69
C SER A 314 13.74 -9.47 4.30
N VAL A 315 12.71 -9.59 3.47
CA VAL A 315 11.83 -8.47 3.09
C VAL A 315 11.09 -7.91 4.30
N ARG A 316 10.57 -8.77 5.21
CA ARG A 316 9.98 -8.31 6.47
C ARG A 316 10.96 -7.49 7.28
N CYS A 317 12.19 -7.98 7.48
CA CYS A 317 13.21 -7.28 8.26
C CYS A 317 13.58 -5.93 7.64
N ALA A 318 13.76 -5.88 6.32
CA ALA A 318 14.04 -4.65 5.59
C ALA A 318 12.92 -3.61 5.72
N LEU A 319 11.66 -4.02 5.47
CA LEU A 319 10.50 -3.14 5.62
C LEU A 319 10.28 -2.70 7.08
N THR A 320 10.54 -3.58 8.07
CA THR A 320 10.50 -3.23 9.50
C THR A 320 11.50 -2.13 9.82
N ALA A 321 12.72 -2.21 9.28
CA ALA A 321 13.74 -1.17 9.45
C ALA A 321 13.31 0.17 8.86
N VAL A 322 12.69 0.17 7.68
CA VAL A 322 12.12 1.39 7.06
C VAL A 322 11.00 1.98 7.91
N ILE A 323 10.08 1.15 8.41
CA ILE A 323 8.97 1.60 9.28
C ILE A 323 9.54 2.26 10.54
N ARG A 324 10.50 1.62 11.23
CA ARG A 324 11.16 2.20 12.41
C ARG A 324 11.80 3.54 12.06
N LYS A 325 12.62 3.58 11.02
CA LYS A 325 13.34 4.78 10.63
C LYS A 325 12.38 5.95 10.34
N THR A 326 11.31 5.72 9.61
CA THR A 326 10.45 6.81 9.12
C THR A 326 9.29 7.18 10.06
N LEU A 327 8.85 6.26 10.95
CA LEU A 327 7.68 6.49 11.81
C LEU A 327 8.00 6.68 13.30
N GLU A 328 9.14 6.19 13.80
CA GLU A 328 9.55 6.40 15.21
C GLU A 328 10.39 7.67 15.41
N SER A 329 10.72 8.38 14.33
CA SER A 329 11.47 9.63 14.40
C SER A 329 10.70 10.69 15.22
N PRO A 330 11.40 11.49 16.04
CA PRO A 330 10.79 12.63 16.74
C PRO A 330 10.05 13.55 15.76
N SER A 331 8.94 14.13 16.19
CA SER A 331 8.13 15.07 15.39
C SER A 331 7.49 14.47 14.12
N THR A 332 7.47 13.12 13.96
CA THR A 332 6.73 12.49 12.86
C THR A 332 5.23 12.78 12.96
N TYR A 333 4.73 12.86 14.18
CA TYR A 333 3.31 13.11 14.45
C TYR A 333 3.10 14.44 15.18
N THR A 334 1.98 15.10 14.89
CA THR A 334 1.48 16.21 15.71
C THR A 334 1.05 15.71 17.09
N ALA A 335 0.78 16.62 18.04
CA ALA A 335 0.22 16.27 19.35
C ALA A 335 -1.13 15.53 19.23
N GLY A 336 -1.90 15.77 18.16
CA GLY A 336 -3.15 15.07 17.85
C GLY A 336 -2.98 13.72 17.13
N GLY A 337 -1.76 13.23 16.92
CA GLY A 337 -1.47 11.95 16.27
C GLY A 337 -1.50 11.96 14.75
N TRP A 338 -1.58 13.13 14.10
CA TRP A 338 -1.57 13.27 12.64
C TRP A 338 -0.14 13.35 12.10
N LEU A 339 0.08 12.77 10.92
CA LEU A 339 1.39 12.83 10.27
C LEU A 339 1.77 14.29 9.92
N ASN A 340 3.00 14.67 10.20
CA ASN A 340 3.63 15.89 9.71
C ASN A 340 4.26 15.68 8.33
N ILE A 341 4.31 16.73 7.50
CA ILE A 341 5.07 16.73 6.24
C ILE A 341 6.56 16.52 6.56
N GLY A 342 7.16 15.52 5.94
CA GLY A 342 8.57 15.17 6.09
C GLY A 342 8.83 13.69 5.84
N LEU A 343 10.09 13.34 5.65
CA LEU A 343 10.59 11.97 5.53
C LEU A 343 10.98 11.41 6.90
N TYR A 344 11.75 12.19 7.66
CA TYR A 344 12.24 11.88 9.00
C TYR A 344 11.82 13.00 9.97
N GLY A 345 10.75 12.77 10.72
CA GLY A 345 10.16 13.82 11.56
C GLY A 345 9.36 14.85 10.74
N SER A 346 9.41 16.12 11.17
CA SER A 346 8.77 17.25 10.50
C SER A 346 9.79 18.00 9.63
N GLN A 347 9.58 18.02 8.33
CA GLN A 347 10.47 18.64 7.33
C GLN A 347 9.62 19.32 6.25
N PRO A 348 8.98 20.46 6.55
CA PRO A 348 8.00 21.09 5.65
C PRO A 348 8.54 21.42 4.26
N SER A 349 9.83 21.78 4.16
CA SER A 349 10.49 22.12 2.89
C SER A 349 10.68 20.93 1.93
N LEU A 350 10.53 19.69 2.41
CA LEU A 350 10.52 18.50 1.54
C LEU A 350 9.17 18.24 0.88
N GLY A 351 8.13 18.97 1.26
CA GLY A 351 6.81 18.81 0.68
C GLY A 351 6.72 19.42 -0.72
N ASP A 352 6.23 18.68 -1.69
CA ASP A 352 5.89 19.21 -3.01
C ASP A 352 4.65 20.10 -2.94
N PHE A 353 4.47 21.00 -3.93
CA PHE A 353 3.36 21.96 -4.00
C PHE A 353 1.97 21.35 -3.85
N TYR A 354 1.80 20.05 -4.11
CA TYR A 354 0.54 19.33 -3.99
C TYR A 354 0.35 18.60 -2.65
N ASN A 355 1.33 18.59 -1.75
CA ASN A 355 1.22 17.85 -0.50
C ASN A 355 0.34 18.56 0.54
N ASN A 356 -0.42 17.77 1.26
CA ASN A 356 -1.23 18.17 2.42
C ASN A 356 -1.27 17.04 3.45
N THR A 357 -1.97 17.21 4.55
CA THR A 357 -2.11 16.16 5.59
C THR A 357 -2.60 14.83 5.00
N GLY A 358 -3.58 14.85 4.08
CA GLY A 358 -4.12 13.64 3.47
C GLY A 358 -3.12 12.89 2.61
N SER A 359 -2.25 13.63 1.90
CA SER A 359 -1.24 13.06 1.00
C SER A 359 -0.33 12.04 1.68
N LEU A 360 0.00 12.27 2.94
CA LEU A 360 0.98 11.50 3.70
C LEU A 360 0.50 10.07 3.99
N TYR A 361 -0.82 9.84 3.97
CA TYR A 361 -1.42 8.55 4.33
C TYR A 361 -1.29 7.47 3.27
N ILE A 362 -0.72 7.76 2.09
CA ILE A 362 -0.21 6.74 1.17
C ILE A 362 0.85 5.85 1.85
N CYS A 363 1.53 6.36 2.89
CA CYS A 363 2.45 5.62 3.74
C CYS A 363 1.85 4.31 4.29
N THR A 364 0.52 4.24 4.45
CA THR A 364 -0.16 3.01 4.90
C THR A 364 0.11 1.80 4.01
N ASN A 365 0.46 2.01 2.75
CA ASN A 365 0.70 0.91 1.81
C ASN A 365 1.96 0.07 2.12
N ILE A 366 2.86 0.53 3.00
CA ILE A 366 3.95 -0.34 3.50
C ILE A 366 3.42 -1.48 4.38
N PHE A 367 2.22 -1.33 4.97
CA PHE A 367 1.61 -2.30 5.88
C PHE A 367 0.78 -3.40 5.18
N LEU A 368 0.76 -3.46 3.84
CA LEU A 368 0.02 -4.48 3.09
C LEU A 368 0.25 -5.92 3.59
N PRO A 369 1.48 -6.32 3.99
CA PRO A 369 1.74 -7.66 4.52
C PRO A 369 0.98 -8.00 5.83
N LEU A 370 0.40 -7.04 6.55
CA LEU A 370 -0.51 -7.34 7.66
C LEU A 370 -1.77 -8.10 7.20
N GLY A 371 -2.09 -8.06 5.90
CA GLY A 371 -3.13 -8.88 5.29
C GLY A 371 -2.80 -10.36 5.13
N LEU A 372 -1.56 -10.78 5.47
CA LEU A 372 -1.17 -12.17 5.54
C LEU A 372 -1.50 -12.75 6.93
N SER A 373 -1.81 -14.04 7.00
CA SER A 373 -1.95 -14.75 8.28
C SER A 373 -0.66 -14.65 9.09
N GLU A 374 -0.76 -14.66 10.42
CA GLU A 374 0.40 -14.72 11.32
C GLU A 374 1.24 -15.99 11.12
N THR A 375 0.64 -17.05 10.57
CA THR A 375 1.30 -18.32 10.23
C THR A 375 1.96 -18.32 8.86
N ASP A 376 1.80 -17.24 8.08
CA ASP A 376 2.45 -17.10 6.79
C ASP A 376 3.98 -16.99 6.94
N GLU A 377 4.74 -17.53 5.99
CA GLU A 377 6.21 -17.52 6.00
C GLU A 377 6.81 -16.10 6.15
N PHE A 378 6.12 -15.08 5.69
CA PHE A 378 6.53 -13.69 5.90
C PHE A 378 6.63 -13.36 7.38
N TRP A 379 5.70 -13.85 8.21
CA TRP A 379 5.67 -13.62 9.65
C TRP A 379 6.29 -14.76 10.46
N ALA A 380 6.10 -16.01 10.03
CA ALA A 380 6.47 -17.19 10.78
C ALA A 380 7.96 -17.53 10.72
N ASN A 381 8.66 -17.17 9.64
CA ASN A 381 10.08 -17.46 9.52
C ASN A 381 10.92 -16.58 10.45
N PRO A 382 12.04 -17.09 10.99
CA PRO A 382 12.94 -16.31 11.84
C PRO A 382 13.48 -15.08 11.09
N PRO A 383 13.93 -14.03 11.82
CA PRO A 383 14.54 -12.86 11.20
C PRO A 383 15.72 -13.23 10.31
N GLU A 384 15.80 -12.59 9.15
CA GLU A 384 16.87 -12.80 8.17
C GLU A 384 17.43 -11.45 7.72
N GLN A 385 18.76 -11.37 7.53
CA GLN A 385 19.41 -10.21 6.95
C GLN A 385 18.97 -10.03 5.50
N TRP A 386 18.70 -8.78 5.11
CA TRP A 386 18.45 -8.44 3.71
C TRP A 386 19.75 -8.14 2.96
N SER A 387 19.67 -7.98 1.65
CA SER A 387 20.84 -7.87 0.76
C SER A 387 21.88 -6.84 1.23
N ALA A 388 21.46 -5.63 1.57
CA ALA A 388 22.39 -4.60 2.04
C ALA A 388 23.12 -5.01 3.32
N GLN A 389 22.43 -5.63 4.29
CA GLN A 389 23.07 -6.10 5.51
C GLN A 389 24.11 -7.21 5.24
N LYS A 390 23.77 -8.18 4.38
CA LYS A 390 24.69 -9.25 3.97
C LYS A 390 25.93 -8.68 3.30
N ILE A 391 25.75 -7.83 2.32
CA ILE A 391 26.85 -7.22 1.54
C ILE A 391 27.75 -6.37 2.44
N TRP A 392 27.18 -5.46 3.23
CA TRP A 392 27.95 -4.54 4.05
C TRP A 392 28.55 -5.18 5.32
N SER A 393 28.15 -6.43 5.65
CA SER A 393 28.83 -7.25 6.66
C SER A 393 29.99 -8.07 6.10
N GLY A 394 30.30 -7.95 4.80
CA GLY A 394 31.38 -8.67 4.14
C GLY A 394 31.04 -10.12 3.76
N GLN A 395 29.78 -10.51 3.79
CA GLN A 395 29.35 -11.82 3.29
C GLN A 395 29.50 -11.87 1.77
N ASP A 396 29.97 -13.00 1.25
CA ASP A 396 29.95 -13.25 -0.19
C ASP A 396 28.48 -13.29 -0.65
N PHE A 397 28.17 -12.45 -1.63
CA PHE A 397 26.79 -12.26 -2.09
C PHE A 397 26.73 -12.14 -3.62
N LYS A 398 25.71 -12.77 -4.19
CA LYS A 398 25.54 -12.78 -5.65
C LYS A 398 25.41 -11.37 -6.21
N ASN A 399 26.14 -11.08 -7.28
CA ASN A 399 26.06 -9.81 -8.00
C ASN A 399 24.66 -9.57 -8.58
N ASP A 400 24.36 -8.32 -8.85
CA ASP A 400 23.12 -7.89 -9.47
C ASP A 400 23.27 -7.76 -10.99
N HIS A 401 22.24 -8.15 -11.72
CA HIS A 401 22.20 -8.05 -13.18
C HIS A 401 20.85 -7.46 -13.63
N SER A 402 20.92 -6.58 -14.62
CA SER A 402 19.74 -6.06 -15.29
C SER A 402 18.98 -7.17 -16.03
N VAL A 403 17.66 -7.04 -16.08
CA VAL A 403 16.80 -7.87 -16.93
C VAL A 403 16.60 -7.13 -18.26
N LYS A 404 16.92 -7.81 -19.38
CA LYS A 404 16.75 -7.27 -20.73
C LYS A 404 15.29 -7.30 -21.17
#